data_326fb040ba720eb553ceb9c12619d4b6
#
_entry.id   326fb040ba720eb553ceb9c12619d4b6
#
_cell.length_a   1.000
_cell.length_b   1.000
_cell.length_c   1.000
_cell.angle_alpha   90.00
_cell.angle_beta   90.00
_cell.angle_gamma   90.00
#
_symmetry.space_group_name_H-M   'P 1'
#
loop_
_entity.id
_entity.type
_entity.pdbx_description
1 polymer ?
#
loop_
_entity_poly.entity_id
_entity_poly.type
_entity_poly.pdbx_seq_one_letter_code
_entity_poly.pdbx_strand_id
1 'polypeptide(L)'
;IITMSLTKNPNVLKWVEEMTALTKPDKVVWIDGSKEQIDALKAEAISTGEMIELNQEKLPGCLYHRTLPNDVARVEDRTFICCKNKEDAGPTNNWMDPDEMKAMLTPMYDGAMKGRTMYVIPYSMGPIGSPLAKVGVEVTDSIYVVLNMNIMTRMGKQAFENLGDESNDFVRGLHSKADVDPEKRYIVQFPEDNAIWSINSAYGGNVLLGKKCFALRIASYQGKNEGWMAEHMLILGVKKPDGEVKYI
;
A
#
# COMPACT_ATOMS: atom_id res chain seq x y z
N ILE A 1 -8.94 -10.83 -17.89
CA ILE A 1 -8.42 -9.79 -18.82
C ILE A 1 -7.31 -9.04 -18.11
N ILE A 2 -6.12 -9.04 -18.68
CA ILE A 2 -4.96 -8.29 -18.16
C ILE A 2 -4.75 -7.08 -19.06
N THR A 3 -4.76 -5.87 -18.49
CA THR A 3 -4.34 -4.67 -19.21
C THR A 3 -2.83 -4.68 -19.42
N MET A 4 -2.35 -3.93 -20.40
CA MET A 4 -0.93 -3.87 -20.71
C MET A 4 -0.13 -3.35 -19.50
N SER A 5 0.97 -4.02 -19.16
CA SER A 5 1.85 -3.61 -18.07
C SER A 5 2.50 -2.25 -18.34
N LEU A 6 2.75 -1.50 -17.28
CA LEU A 6 3.35 -0.16 -17.35
C LEU A 6 4.88 -0.15 -17.19
N THR A 7 5.48 -1.32 -17.05
CA THR A 7 6.92 -1.49 -16.86
C THR A 7 7.42 -2.72 -17.60
N LYS A 8 8.72 -2.73 -17.88
CA LYS A 8 9.47 -3.89 -18.37
C LYS A 8 10.32 -4.53 -17.28
N ASN A 9 10.31 -3.98 -16.07
CA ASN A 9 11.09 -4.49 -14.95
C ASN A 9 10.67 -5.92 -14.60
N PRO A 10 11.53 -6.93 -14.77
CA PRO A 10 11.17 -8.33 -14.58
C PRO A 10 10.84 -8.67 -13.12
N ASN A 11 11.42 -7.94 -12.17
CA ASN A 11 11.16 -8.15 -10.74
C ASN A 11 9.73 -7.73 -10.37
N VAL A 12 9.26 -6.61 -10.93
CA VAL A 12 7.87 -6.14 -10.75
C VAL A 12 6.89 -7.09 -11.42
N LEU A 13 7.16 -7.44 -12.69
CA LEU A 13 6.28 -8.33 -13.47
C LEU A 13 6.13 -9.69 -12.81
N LYS A 14 7.23 -10.30 -12.37
CA LYS A 14 7.21 -11.58 -11.66
C LYS A 14 6.37 -11.51 -10.38
N TRP A 15 6.57 -10.48 -9.56
CA TRP A 15 5.82 -10.32 -8.33
C TRP A 15 4.32 -10.15 -8.58
N VAL A 16 3.93 -9.32 -9.56
CA VAL A 16 2.52 -9.13 -9.93
C VAL A 16 1.91 -10.45 -10.45
N GLU A 17 2.65 -11.22 -11.23
CA GLU A 17 2.21 -12.54 -11.71
C GLU A 17 2.00 -13.53 -10.56
N GLU A 18 2.92 -13.59 -9.59
CA GLU A 18 2.81 -14.43 -8.40
C GLU A 18 1.57 -14.05 -7.57
N MET A 19 1.32 -12.74 -7.37
CA MET A 19 0.14 -12.28 -6.63
C MET A 19 -1.15 -12.53 -7.39
N THR A 20 -1.13 -12.43 -8.71
CA THR A 20 -2.27 -12.77 -9.57
C THR A 20 -2.59 -14.27 -9.49
N ALA A 21 -1.58 -15.12 -9.53
CA ALA A 21 -1.75 -16.57 -9.41
C ALA A 21 -2.31 -16.97 -8.04
N LEU A 22 -1.88 -16.30 -6.98
CA LEU A 22 -2.36 -16.53 -5.61
C LEU A 22 -3.80 -16.06 -5.42
N THR A 23 -4.11 -14.82 -5.77
CA THR A 23 -5.40 -14.20 -5.46
C THR A 23 -6.50 -14.48 -6.48
N LYS A 24 -6.14 -14.91 -7.69
CA LYS A 24 -7.03 -15.35 -8.79
C LYS A 24 -8.11 -14.31 -9.15
N PRO A 25 -7.75 -13.05 -9.47
CA PRO A 25 -8.72 -12.05 -9.88
C PRO A 25 -9.27 -12.37 -11.28
N ASP A 26 -10.48 -11.91 -11.58
CA ASP A 26 -11.07 -12.03 -12.91
C ASP A 26 -10.43 -11.06 -13.91
N LYS A 27 -9.91 -9.93 -13.39
CA LYS A 27 -9.31 -8.87 -14.20
C LYS A 27 -8.12 -8.25 -13.44
N VAL A 28 -7.08 -7.91 -14.18
CA VAL A 28 -5.92 -7.15 -13.66
C VAL A 28 -5.83 -5.82 -14.42
N VAL A 29 -5.81 -4.73 -13.67
CA VAL A 29 -5.75 -3.37 -14.21
C VAL A 29 -4.55 -2.64 -13.63
N TRP A 30 -3.65 -2.23 -14.50
CA TRP A 30 -2.54 -1.36 -14.14
C TRP A 30 -2.99 0.09 -14.05
N ILE A 31 -2.64 0.75 -12.97
CA ILE A 31 -3.00 2.14 -12.71
C ILE A 31 -1.92 3.07 -13.25
N ASP A 32 -2.25 3.77 -14.33
CA ASP A 32 -1.32 4.69 -15.01
C ASP A 32 -1.29 6.11 -14.38
N GLY A 33 -2.27 6.42 -13.52
CA GLY A 33 -2.41 7.70 -12.86
C GLY A 33 -3.04 8.80 -13.73
N SER A 34 -3.55 8.46 -14.92
CA SER A 34 -4.24 9.42 -15.78
C SER A 34 -5.55 9.93 -15.15
N LYS A 35 -5.90 11.15 -15.46
CA LYS A 35 -7.15 11.75 -15.00
C LYS A 35 -8.35 10.94 -15.48
N GLU A 36 -8.31 10.50 -16.71
CA GLU A 36 -9.37 9.71 -17.36
C GLU A 36 -9.62 8.40 -16.60
N GLN A 37 -8.56 7.69 -16.24
CA GLN A 37 -8.67 6.44 -15.48
C GLN A 37 -9.20 6.69 -14.06
N ILE A 38 -8.71 7.72 -13.38
CA ILE A 38 -9.17 8.09 -12.03
C ILE A 38 -10.64 8.53 -12.05
N ASP A 39 -11.06 9.32 -13.01
CA ASP A 39 -12.46 9.75 -13.14
C ASP A 39 -13.39 8.55 -13.42
N ALA A 40 -12.97 7.61 -14.26
CA ALA A 40 -13.72 6.38 -14.49
C ALA A 40 -13.86 5.52 -13.22
N LEU A 41 -12.78 5.39 -12.44
CA LEU A 41 -12.81 4.65 -11.17
C LEU A 41 -13.68 5.34 -10.12
N LYS A 42 -13.70 6.67 -10.06
CA LYS A 42 -14.64 7.42 -9.20
C LYS A 42 -16.09 7.13 -9.59
N ALA A 43 -16.41 7.19 -10.86
CA ALA A 43 -17.76 6.88 -11.36
C ALA A 43 -18.16 5.43 -11.03
N GLU A 44 -17.26 4.48 -11.19
CA GLU A 44 -17.48 3.08 -10.80
C GLU A 44 -17.72 2.94 -9.31
N ALA A 45 -16.88 3.55 -8.45
CA ALA A 45 -17.03 3.51 -7.01
C ALA A 45 -18.37 4.09 -6.52
N ILE A 46 -18.86 5.15 -7.17
CA ILE A 46 -20.17 5.73 -6.88
C ILE A 46 -21.28 4.79 -7.34
N SER A 47 -21.18 4.25 -8.55
CA SER A 47 -22.23 3.37 -9.14
C SER A 47 -22.41 2.07 -8.36
N THR A 48 -21.35 1.54 -7.77
CA THR A 48 -21.36 0.30 -6.96
C THR A 48 -21.70 0.55 -5.49
N GLY A 49 -21.74 1.81 -5.06
CA GLY A 49 -21.96 2.19 -3.67
C GLY A 49 -20.75 2.00 -2.76
N GLU A 50 -19.58 1.69 -3.31
CA GLU A 50 -18.32 1.62 -2.53
C GLU A 50 -17.95 3.00 -1.95
N MET A 51 -18.29 4.06 -2.69
CA MET A 51 -18.20 5.44 -2.23
C MET A 51 -19.51 6.17 -2.47
N ILE A 52 -19.83 7.10 -1.60
CA ILE A 52 -21.03 7.91 -1.64
C ILE A 52 -20.66 9.33 -1.99
N GLU A 53 -21.32 9.87 -3.01
CA GLU A 53 -21.12 11.27 -3.40
C GLU A 53 -21.76 12.20 -2.36
N LEU A 54 -20.97 13.12 -1.83
CA LEU A 54 -21.47 14.14 -0.91
C LEU A 54 -22.14 15.30 -1.67
N ASN A 55 -22.75 16.23 -0.95
CA ASN A 55 -23.35 17.42 -1.54
C ASN A 55 -22.32 18.22 -2.32
N GLN A 56 -22.38 18.18 -3.64
CA GLN A 56 -21.37 18.77 -4.54
C GLN A 56 -21.42 20.31 -4.61
N GLU A 57 -22.49 20.92 -4.17
CA GLU A 57 -22.54 22.40 -4.03
C GLU A 57 -21.71 22.88 -2.84
N LYS A 58 -21.73 22.11 -1.74
CA LYS A 58 -21.01 22.44 -0.51
C LYS A 58 -19.61 21.84 -0.45
N LEU A 59 -19.42 20.67 -1.01
CA LEU A 59 -18.20 19.87 -0.93
C LEU A 59 -17.85 19.32 -2.32
N PRO A 60 -17.44 20.18 -3.26
CA PRO A 60 -17.13 19.76 -4.64
C PRO A 60 -16.05 18.69 -4.69
N GLY A 61 -16.31 17.61 -5.41
CA GLY A 61 -15.38 16.49 -5.61
C GLY A 61 -15.21 15.56 -4.40
N CYS A 62 -15.93 15.79 -3.30
CA CYS A 62 -15.80 14.98 -2.09
C CYS A 62 -16.68 13.74 -2.16
N LEU A 63 -16.06 12.62 -1.82
CA LEU A 63 -16.71 11.31 -1.69
C LEU A 63 -16.59 10.81 -0.25
N TYR A 64 -17.57 10.06 0.19
CA TYR A 64 -17.58 9.44 1.52
C TYR A 64 -17.39 7.93 1.39
N HIS A 65 -16.45 7.40 2.15
CA HIS A 65 -16.23 5.97 2.32
C HIS A 65 -16.37 5.57 3.78
N ARG A 66 -17.02 4.44 4.03
CA ARG A 66 -17.27 3.94 5.38
C ARG A 66 -16.85 2.49 5.50
N THR A 67 -16.15 2.17 6.57
CA THR A 67 -15.77 0.81 6.95
C THR A 67 -16.66 0.28 8.08
N LEU A 68 -16.55 -1.01 8.36
CA LEU A 68 -17.22 -1.60 9.52
C LEU A 68 -16.72 -0.96 10.82
N PRO A 69 -17.58 -0.87 11.87
CA PRO A 69 -17.20 -0.25 13.13
C PRO A 69 -15.97 -0.85 13.82
N ASN A 70 -15.70 -2.13 13.59
CA ASN A 70 -14.53 -2.84 14.11
C ASN A 70 -13.31 -2.82 13.19
N ASP A 71 -13.41 -2.21 12.01
CA ASP A 71 -12.32 -2.05 11.08
C ASP A 71 -11.73 -0.64 11.21
N VAL A 72 -10.82 -0.49 12.15
CA VAL A 72 -10.27 0.78 12.59
C VAL A 72 -8.75 0.81 12.44
N ALA A 73 -8.17 1.99 12.56
CA ALA A 73 -6.72 2.15 12.58
C ALA A 73 -6.10 1.37 13.74
N ARG A 74 -4.97 0.73 13.46
CA ARG A 74 -4.21 0.01 14.47
C ARG A 74 -5.04 -1.08 15.15
N VAL A 75 -5.46 -2.07 14.40
CA VAL A 75 -5.93 -3.32 14.99
C VAL A 75 -4.69 -3.99 15.60
N GLU A 76 -4.35 -3.61 16.83
CA GLU A 76 -3.04 -3.92 17.45
C GLU A 76 -2.80 -5.41 17.60
N ASP A 77 -3.81 -6.15 18.01
CA ASP A 77 -3.78 -7.60 18.16
C ASP A 77 -3.70 -8.36 16.83
N ARG A 78 -3.91 -7.67 15.70
CA ARG A 78 -3.88 -8.22 14.34
C ARG A 78 -2.75 -7.65 13.48
N THR A 79 -1.89 -6.82 14.07
CA THR A 79 -0.77 -6.17 13.37
C THR A 79 0.55 -6.75 13.85
N PHE A 80 1.35 -7.25 12.89
CA PHE A 80 2.59 -7.99 13.17
C PHE A 80 3.76 -7.41 12.39
N ILE A 81 4.94 -7.49 13.01
CA ILE A 81 6.23 -7.32 12.33
C ILE A 81 6.92 -8.66 12.35
N CYS A 82 7.02 -9.29 11.17
CA CYS A 82 7.56 -10.63 10.99
C CYS A 82 8.97 -10.54 10.40
N CYS A 83 9.90 -10.01 11.19
CA CYS A 83 11.33 -10.04 10.89
C CYS A 83 11.97 -11.33 11.39
N LYS A 84 13.15 -11.64 10.88
CA LYS A 84 13.86 -12.89 11.15
C LYS A 84 14.19 -13.05 12.65
N ASN A 85 14.62 -11.98 13.31
CA ASN A 85 14.93 -11.99 14.73
C ASN A 85 13.81 -11.27 15.49
N LYS A 86 13.22 -11.92 16.47
CA LYS A 86 12.12 -11.39 17.27
C LYS A 86 12.44 -10.04 17.93
N GLU A 87 13.66 -9.88 18.41
CA GLU A 87 14.12 -8.66 19.08
C GLU A 87 14.07 -7.43 18.16
N ASP A 88 14.20 -7.63 16.86
CA ASP A 88 14.17 -6.56 15.86
C ASP A 88 12.75 -6.04 15.60
N ALA A 89 11.72 -6.76 16.01
CA ALA A 89 10.33 -6.29 15.95
C ALA A 89 10.05 -5.16 16.96
N GLY A 90 10.92 -5.00 17.94
CA GLY A 90 10.75 -4.02 19.02
C GLY A 90 9.89 -4.52 20.18
N PRO A 91 9.88 -3.78 21.31
CA PRO A 91 9.31 -4.29 22.57
C PRO A 91 7.78 -4.29 22.60
N THR A 92 7.12 -3.52 21.73
CA THR A 92 5.66 -3.30 21.79
C THR A 92 4.90 -3.88 20.60
N ASN A 93 5.58 -4.46 19.63
CA ASN A 93 4.95 -5.00 18.43
C ASN A 93 4.74 -6.52 18.55
N ASN A 94 3.63 -7.01 18.01
CA ASN A 94 3.45 -8.44 17.85
C ASN A 94 4.45 -8.98 16.84
N TRP A 95 4.94 -10.17 17.11
CA TRP A 95 5.86 -10.90 16.24
C TRP A 95 5.39 -12.34 16.03
N MET A 96 5.63 -12.84 14.87
CA MET A 96 5.55 -14.25 14.50
C MET A 96 6.68 -14.53 13.50
N ASP A 97 7.17 -15.76 13.49
CA ASP A 97 8.14 -16.18 12.50
C ASP A 97 7.62 -15.90 11.07
N PRO A 98 8.41 -15.31 10.18
CA PRO A 98 7.94 -14.93 8.85
C PRO A 98 7.44 -16.11 8.00
N ASP A 99 8.05 -17.29 8.11
CA ASP A 99 7.63 -18.46 7.34
C ASP A 99 6.34 -19.05 7.91
N GLU A 100 6.18 -19.08 9.23
CA GLU A 100 4.92 -19.48 9.88
C GLU A 100 3.79 -18.52 9.52
N MET A 101 4.05 -17.21 9.53
CA MET A 101 3.05 -16.21 9.14
C MET A 101 2.63 -16.37 7.68
N LYS A 102 3.57 -16.54 6.76
CA LYS A 102 3.25 -16.78 5.34
C LYS A 102 2.45 -18.06 5.15
N ALA A 103 2.81 -19.13 5.84
CA ALA A 103 2.08 -20.39 5.78
C ALA A 103 0.63 -20.24 6.27
N MET A 104 0.39 -19.42 7.29
CA MET A 104 -0.94 -19.14 7.82
C MET A 104 -1.75 -18.23 6.86
N LEU A 105 -1.13 -17.20 6.28
CA LEU A 105 -1.82 -16.23 5.44
C LEU A 105 -2.10 -16.71 4.01
N THR A 106 -1.22 -17.51 3.43
CA THR A 106 -1.34 -17.97 2.04
C THR A 106 -2.70 -18.61 1.72
N PRO A 107 -3.25 -19.51 2.55
CA PRO A 107 -4.59 -20.04 2.31
C PRO A 107 -5.70 -18.98 2.36
N MET A 108 -5.53 -17.91 3.14
CA MET A 108 -6.52 -16.82 3.21
C MET A 108 -6.52 -15.98 1.94
N TYR A 109 -5.36 -15.86 1.29
CA TYR A 109 -5.23 -15.13 0.03
C TYR A 109 -5.57 -15.99 -1.20
N ASP A 110 -5.55 -17.31 -1.09
CA ASP A 110 -5.84 -18.20 -2.22
C ASP A 110 -7.25 -17.97 -2.77
N GLY A 111 -7.31 -17.35 -3.95
CA GLY A 111 -8.55 -17.00 -4.59
C GLY A 111 -9.33 -15.83 -3.96
N ALA A 112 -8.71 -15.04 -3.07
CA ALA A 112 -9.37 -13.94 -2.36
C ALA A 112 -9.94 -12.86 -3.30
N MET A 113 -9.42 -12.74 -4.52
CA MET A 113 -9.90 -11.77 -5.51
C MET A 113 -10.77 -12.38 -6.63
N LYS A 114 -11.24 -13.62 -6.47
CA LYS A 114 -12.18 -14.21 -7.43
C LYS A 114 -13.45 -13.36 -7.54
N GLY A 115 -13.92 -13.14 -8.76
CA GLY A 115 -15.05 -12.25 -9.03
C GLY A 115 -14.72 -10.76 -8.93
N ARG A 116 -13.44 -10.40 -8.73
CA ARG A 116 -13.00 -9.02 -8.51
C ARG A 116 -11.93 -8.60 -9.51
N THR A 117 -11.73 -7.28 -9.58
CA THR A 117 -10.59 -6.68 -10.29
C THR A 117 -9.43 -6.48 -9.32
N MET A 118 -8.24 -6.90 -9.70
CA MET A 118 -7.00 -6.53 -9.04
C MET A 118 -6.42 -5.30 -9.70
N TYR A 119 -6.23 -4.24 -8.93
CA TYR A 119 -5.54 -3.04 -9.35
C TYR A 119 -4.07 -3.13 -9.00
N VAL A 120 -3.20 -2.81 -9.94
CA VAL A 120 -1.75 -2.74 -9.74
C VAL A 120 -1.35 -1.28 -9.71
N ILE A 121 -0.94 -0.81 -8.53
CA ILE A 121 -0.71 0.61 -8.24
C ILE A 121 0.79 0.87 -8.05
N PRO A 122 1.49 1.38 -9.08
CA PRO A 122 2.84 1.92 -8.87
C PRO A 122 2.75 3.31 -8.21
N TYR A 123 3.61 3.57 -7.24
CA TYR A 123 3.64 4.84 -6.53
C TYR A 123 5.05 5.19 -6.05
N SER A 124 5.28 6.48 -5.84
CA SER A 124 6.49 6.99 -5.23
C SER A 124 6.16 7.73 -3.93
N MET A 125 6.86 7.36 -2.87
CA MET A 125 6.93 8.11 -1.63
C MET A 125 8.12 9.05 -1.73
N GLY A 126 7.84 10.31 -1.90
CA GLY A 126 8.84 11.32 -2.22
C GLY A 126 8.77 11.78 -3.68
N PRO A 127 9.45 12.89 -4.02
CA PRO A 127 9.42 13.46 -5.36
C PRO A 127 10.04 12.51 -6.40
N ILE A 128 9.42 12.46 -7.59
CA ILE A 128 10.00 11.75 -8.73
C ILE A 128 11.36 12.36 -9.06
N GLY A 129 12.36 11.51 -9.29
CA GLY A 129 13.74 11.92 -9.55
C GLY A 129 14.59 12.14 -8.28
N SER A 130 13.99 12.12 -7.10
CA SER A 130 14.75 12.19 -5.84
C SER A 130 15.46 10.86 -5.54
N PRO A 131 16.76 10.88 -5.18
CA PRO A 131 17.47 9.68 -4.76
C PRO A 131 16.99 9.12 -3.40
N LEU A 132 16.21 9.91 -2.65
CA LEU A 132 15.64 9.53 -1.37
C LEU A 132 14.21 8.99 -1.51
N ALA A 133 13.60 9.10 -2.69
CA ALA A 133 12.26 8.58 -2.92
C ALA A 133 12.25 7.05 -2.86
N LYS A 134 11.19 6.51 -2.27
CA LYS A 134 10.94 5.06 -2.23
C LYS A 134 9.80 4.72 -3.18
N VAL A 135 10.04 3.78 -4.06
CA VAL A 135 9.03 3.27 -4.99
C VAL A 135 8.34 2.07 -4.38
N GLY A 136 7.04 1.97 -4.56
CA GLY A 136 6.26 0.80 -4.20
C GLY A 136 5.33 0.40 -5.32
N VAL A 137 4.90 -0.85 -5.26
CA VAL A 137 3.79 -1.39 -6.06
C VAL A 137 2.83 -2.05 -5.09
N GLU A 138 1.60 -1.55 -5.06
CA GLU A 138 0.53 -2.16 -4.27
C GLU A 138 -0.45 -2.85 -5.21
N VAL A 139 -0.79 -4.10 -4.91
CA VAL A 139 -1.90 -4.80 -5.56
C VAL A 139 -3.07 -4.88 -4.58
N THR A 140 -4.27 -4.57 -5.07
CA THR A 140 -5.48 -4.48 -4.25
C THR A 140 -6.74 -4.73 -5.07
N ASP A 141 -7.78 -5.19 -4.40
CA ASP A 141 -9.14 -5.30 -4.96
C ASP A 141 -10.05 -4.13 -4.56
N SER A 142 -9.49 -3.04 -4.03
CA SER A 142 -10.25 -1.89 -3.53
C SER A 142 -10.03 -0.64 -4.40
N ILE A 143 -11.10 -0.11 -5.00
CA ILE A 143 -11.07 1.18 -5.71
C ILE A 143 -10.77 2.32 -4.73
N TYR A 144 -11.27 2.24 -3.50
CA TYR A 144 -10.95 3.20 -2.44
C TYR A 144 -9.44 3.36 -2.25
N VAL A 145 -8.68 2.26 -2.26
CA VAL A 145 -7.21 2.31 -2.15
C VAL A 145 -6.60 3.05 -3.33
N VAL A 146 -7.03 2.78 -4.55
CA VAL A 146 -6.54 3.48 -5.76
C VAL A 146 -6.75 4.99 -5.63
N LEU A 147 -7.97 5.41 -5.30
CA LEU A 147 -8.33 6.82 -5.21
C LEU A 147 -7.58 7.56 -4.10
N ASN A 148 -7.35 6.91 -2.96
CA ASN A 148 -6.59 7.50 -1.87
C ASN A 148 -5.08 7.53 -2.15
N MET A 149 -4.53 6.50 -2.78
CA MET A 149 -3.13 6.51 -3.20
C MET A 149 -2.85 7.66 -4.20
N ASN A 150 -3.82 7.98 -5.05
CA ASN A 150 -3.72 9.12 -5.96
C ASN A 150 -3.62 10.48 -5.23
N ILE A 151 -4.24 10.59 -4.05
CA ILE A 151 -4.18 11.81 -3.22
C ILE A 151 -2.88 11.87 -2.41
N MET A 152 -2.42 10.73 -1.91
CA MET A 152 -1.40 10.65 -0.86
C MET A 152 0.01 10.38 -1.37
N THR A 153 0.16 9.95 -2.61
CA THR A 153 1.44 9.59 -3.22
C THR A 153 1.55 10.17 -4.62
N ARG A 154 2.74 10.05 -5.23
CA ARG A 154 2.91 10.26 -6.66
C ARG A 154 2.64 8.92 -7.33
N MET A 155 1.38 8.71 -7.66
CA MET A 155 0.86 7.44 -8.17
C MET A 155 0.89 7.42 -9.70
N GLY A 156 1.18 6.26 -10.25
CA GLY A 156 1.06 5.99 -11.67
C GLY A 156 2.37 5.63 -12.34
N LYS A 157 2.35 5.61 -13.67
CA LYS A 157 3.45 5.16 -14.52
C LYS A 157 4.78 5.85 -14.21
N GLN A 158 4.75 7.13 -13.87
CA GLN A 158 5.95 7.91 -13.56
C GLN A 158 6.75 7.38 -12.37
N ALA A 159 6.14 6.63 -11.46
CA ALA A 159 6.87 6.02 -10.34
C ALA A 159 7.94 5.02 -10.83
N PHE A 160 7.73 4.38 -11.97
CA PHE A 160 8.70 3.45 -12.54
C PHE A 160 9.94 4.14 -13.14
N GLU A 161 9.88 5.45 -13.38
CA GLU A 161 11.06 6.22 -13.81
C GLU A 161 12.13 6.23 -12.71
N ASN A 162 11.71 6.29 -11.43
CA ASN A 162 12.63 6.20 -10.29
C ASN A 162 13.17 4.78 -10.07
N LEU A 163 12.37 3.77 -10.33
CA LEU A 163 12.78 2.38 -10.15
C LEU A 163 13.70 1.88 -11.26
N GLY A 164 13.38 2.24 -12.52
CA GLY A 164 14.03 1.70 -13.69
C GLY A 164 13.64 0.24 -14.00
N ASP A 165 14.31 -0.34 -14.99
CA ASP A 165 13.92 -1.63 -15.56
C ASP A 165 14.62 -2.83 -14.91
N GLU A 166 15.56 -2.62 -13.99
CA GLU A 166 16.39 -3.69 -13.41
C GLU A 166 16.31 -3.76 -11.88
N SER A 167 15.97 -2.67 -11.21
CA SER A 167 15.98 -2.59 -9.75
C SER A 167 14.94 -3.52 -9.12
N ASN A 168 15.36 -4.18 -8.04
CA ASN A 168 14.48 -4.97 -7.18
C ASN A 168 14.10 -4.24 -5.88
N ASP A 169 14.55 -2.99 -5.72
CA ASP A 169 14.28 -2.17 -4.54
C ASP A 169 12.94 -1.45 -4.65
N PHE A 170 11.86 -2.18 -4.52
CA PHE A 170 10.52 -1.61 -4.41
C PHE A 170 9.73 -2.27 -3.28
N VAL A 171 8.86 -1.49 -2.65
CA VAL A 171 7.95 -1.99 -1.61
C VAL A 171 6.84 -2.82 -2.26
N ARG A 172 6.65 -4.03 -1.77
CA ARG A 172 5.63 -4.97 -2.24
C ARG A 172 4.44 -4.94 -1.31
N GLY A 173 3.34 -4.38 -1.75
CA GLY A 173 2.09 -4.32 -1.00
C GLY A 173 1.04 -5.27 -1.56
N LEU A 174 0.58 -6.24 -0.75
CA LEU A 174 -0.53 -7.12 -1.09
C LEU A 174 -1.71 -6.82 -0.17
N HIS A 175 -2.81 -6.37 -0.74
CA HIS A 175 -4.04 -6.10 -0.02
C HIS A 175 -5.24 -6.76 -0.71
N SER A 176 -6.09 -7.41 0.07
CA SER A 176 -7.44 -7.83 -0.34
C SER A 176 -8.43 -7.55 0.78
N LYS A 177 -9.60 -7.03 0.41
CA LYS A 177 -10.73 -6.90 1.33
C LYS A 177 -11.26 -8.28 1.76
N ALA A 178 -11.07 -9.29 0.93
CA ALA A 178 -11.65 -10.61 1.12
C ALA A 178 -13.11 -10.51 1.60
N ASP A 179 -13.46 -11.11 2.73
CA ASP A 179 -14.80 -11.06 3.32
C ASP A 179 -14.94 -10.00 4.42
N VAL A 180 -13.91 -9.18 4.64
CA VAL A 180 -13.82 -8.19 5.74
C VAL A 180 -14.07 -8.83 7.12
N ASP A 181 -13.68 -10.09 7.28
CA ASP A 181 -13.85 -10.87 8.50
C ASP A 181 -12.85 -10.42 9.58
N PRO A 182 -13.32 -9.89 10.73
CA PRO A 182 -12.42 -9.41 11.78
C PRO A 182 -11.59 -10.54 12.41
N GLU A 183 -12.04 -11.78 12.39
CA GLU A 183 -11.31 -12.92 12.93
C GLU A 183 -10.15 -13.39 12.02
N LYS A 184 -10.22 -13.01 10.74
CA LYS A 184 -9.21 -13.31 9.72
C LYS A 184 -8.49 -12.05 9.24
N ARG A 185 -8.59 -10.96 9.97
CA ARG A 185 -7.92 -9.70 9.66
C ARG A 185 -6.49 -9.73 10.14
N TYR A 186 -5.56 -9.46 9.21
CA TYR A 186 -4.14 -9.37 9.51
C TYR A 186 -3.49 -8.25 8.72
N ILE A 187 -2.64 -7.48 9.39
CA ILE A 187 -1.77 -6.47 8.77
C ILE A 187 -0.34 -6.83 9.13
N VAL A 188 0.42 -7.34 8.17
CA VAL A 188 1.71 -7.98 8.42
C VAL A 188 2.82 -7.33 7.62
N GLN A 189 3.89 -6.97 8.28
CA GLN A 189 5.11 -6.46 7.67
C GLN A 189 6.19 -7.54 7.67
N PHE A 190 6.83 -7.72 6.50
CA PHE A 190 7.98 -8.57 6.29
C PHE A 190 9.17 -7.68 5.88
N PRO A 191 9.92 -7.12 6.86
CA PRO A 191 10.91 -6.09 6.59
C PRO A 191 12.04 -6.52 5.65
N GLU A 192 12.53 -7.75 5.78
CA GLU A 192 13.62 -8.27 4.94
C GLU A 192 13.17 -8.49 3.48
N ASP A 193 11.89 -8.78 3.28
CA ASP A 193 11.31 -8.94 1.94
C ASP A 193 10.83 -7.61 1.34
N ASN A 194 10.89 -6.53 2.11
CA ASN A 194 10.32 -5.22 1.76
C ASN A 194 8.85 -5.36 1.32
N ALA A 195 8.09 -6.15 2.09
CA ALA A 195 6.73 -6.57 1.75
C ALA A 195 5.75 -6.33 2.91
N ILE A 196 4.50 -6.04 2.55
CA ILE A 196 3.39 -5.84 3.47
C ILE A 196 2.19 -6.60 2.93
N TRP A 197 1.58 -7.42 3.81
CA TRP A 197 0.37 -8.17 3.50
C TRP A 197 -0.76 -7.75 4.42
N SER A 198 -1.84 -7.23 3.85
CA SER A 198 -3.04 -6.80 4.57
C SER A 198 -4.28 -7.51 4.02
N ILE A 199 -5.04 -8.17 4.85
CA ILE A 199 -6.23 -8.92 4.45
C ILE A 199 -7.40 -8.66 5.40
N ASN A 200 -8.61 -8.71 4.87
CA ASN A 200 -9.87 -8.52 5.59
C ASN A 200 -10.04 -7.13 6.25
N SER A 201 -9.32 -6.12 5.77
CA SER A 201 -9.53 -4.72 6.14
C SER A 201 -9.88 -3.89 4.91
N ALA A 202 -10.70 -2.89 5.10
CA ALA A 202 -11.01 -1.83 4.13
C ALA A 202 -10.64 -0.44 4.67
N TYR A 203 -10.14 -0.35 5.90
CA TYR A 203 -9.80 0.91 6.55
C TYR A 203 -8.47 1.47 6.03
N GLY A 204 -8.44 2.78 5.69
CA GLY A 204 -7.31 3.43 5.06
C GLY A 204 -5.96 3.23 5.75
N GLY A 205 -5.91 3.32 7.08
CA GLY A 205 -4.66 3.11 7.83
C GLY A 205 -4.08 1.71 7.73
N ASN A 206 -4.89 0.73 7.36
CA ASN A 206 -4.52 -0.69 7.24
C ASN A 206 -4.31 -1.11 5.79
N VAL A 207 -4.76 -0.33 4.81
CA VAL A 207 -4.77 -0.71 3.40
C VAL A 207 -3.96 0.21 2.49
N LEU A 208 -3.59 1.41 2.95
CA LEU A 208 -2.64 2.30 2.29
C LEU A 208 -1.22 1.94 2.74
N LEU A 209 -0.69 0.87 2.19
CA LEU A 209 0.45 0.13 2.74
C LEU A 209 1.78 0.90 2.71
N GLY A 210 1.95 1.80 1.75
CA GLY A 210 3.15 2.64 1.66
C GLY A 210 3.25 3.68 2.77
N LYS A 211 2.12 4.15 3.31
CA LYS A 211 2.11 5.20 4.32
C LYS A 211 2.54 4.70 5.69
N LYS A 212 1.64 4.05 6.42
CA LYS A 212 1.93 3.68 7.81
C LYS A 212 2.72 2.38 7.93
N CYS A 213 2.35 1.39 7.15
CA CYS A 213 2.99 0.07 7.25
C CYS A 213 4.46 0.13 6.83
N PHE A 214 4.76 0.75 5.70
CA PHE A 214 6.14 0.95 5.30
C PHE A 214 6.82 2.01 6.17
N ALA A 215 6.29 3.24 6.18
CA ALA A 215 6.98 4.38 6.77
C ALA A 215 7.27 4.25 8.27
N LEU A 216 6.37 3.59 9.03
CA LEU A 216 6.56 3.45 10.47
C LEU A 216 7.26 2.14 10.88
N ARG A 217 7.07 1.06 10.11
CA ARG A 217 7.49 -0.26 10.55
C ARG A 217 8.66 -0.81 9.75
N ILE A 218 8.55 -0.85 8.43
CA ILE A 218 9.64 -1.34 7.58
C ILE A 218 10.79 -0.33 7.52
N ALA A 219 10.51 0.95 7.33
CA ALA A 219 11.53 1.99 7.30
C ALA A 219 12.28 2.12 8.64
N SER A 220 11.61 1.90 9.77
CA SER A 220 12.27 1.86 11.08
C SER A 220 13.25 0.69 11.20
N TYR A 221 12.86 -0.47 10.71
CA TYR A 221 13.74 -1.65 10.68
C TYR A 221 14.93 -1.43 9.76
N GLN A 222 14.70 -0.97 8.54
CA GLN A 222 15.75 -0.68 7.56
C GLN A 222 16.68 0.43 8.07
N GLY A 223 16.11 1.53 8.58
CA GLY A 223 16.85 2.65 9.11
C GLY A 223 17.77 2.27 10.28
N LYS A 224 17.27 1.43 11.20
CA LYS A 224 18.09 0.89 12.30
C LYS A 224 19.34 0.18 11.77
N ASN A 225 19.20 -0.65 10.74
CA ASN A 225 20.28 -1.41 10.15
C ASN A 225 21.29 -0.51 9.38
N GLU A 226 20.81 0.63 8.88
CA GLU A 226 21.62 1.62 8.15
C GLU A 226 22.19 2.73 9.06
N GLY A 227 21.84 2.74 10.34
CA GLY A 227 22.29 3.76 11.30
C GLY A 227 21.43 5.03 11.30
N TRP A 228 20.17 4.95 10.79
CA TRP A 228 19.20 6.05 10.79
C TRP A 228 18.09 5.81 11.80
N MET A 229 17.52 6.88 12.30
CA MET A 229 16.28 6.84 13.06
C MET A 229 15.13 7.25 12.13
N ALA A 230 14.13 6.38 12.01
CA ALA A 230 12.93 6.69 11.25
C ALA A 230 11.90 7.37 12.16
N GLU A 231 11.30 8.44 11.64
CA GLU A 231 10.27 9.20 12.31
C GLU A 231 9.01 9.28 11.44
N HIS A 232 7.86 9.50 12.07
CA HIS A 232 6.61 9.71 11.38
C HIS A 232 6.41 11.18 11.04
N MET A 233 6.12 11.47 9.80
CA MET A 233 5.82 12.82 9.29
C MET A 233 7.01 13.78 9.09
N LEU A 234 8.06 13.37 8.89
CA LEU A 234 9.37 13.38 8.91
C LEU A 234 10.27 14.42 8.45
N ILE A 235 10.15 15.25 7.47
CA ILE A 235 11.08 16.32 7.11
C ILE A 235 10.29 17.60 7.12
N LEU A 236 10.48 18.40 8.14
CA LEU A 236 9.92 19.74 8.25
C LEU A 236 10.98 20.76 7.83
N GLY A 237 10.70 21.50 6.75
CA GLY A 237 11.48 22.66 6.37
C GLY A 237 11.02 23.88 7.16
N VAL A 238 11.86 24.38 8.06
CA VAL A 238 11.58 25.59 8.83
C VAL A 238 12.36 26.76 8.24
N LYS A 239 11.66 27.76 7.71
CA LYS A 239 12.28 29.00 7.26
C LYS A 239 12.41 29.97 8.43
N LYS A 240 13.63 30.31 8.79
CA LYS A 240 13.95 31.29 9.82
C LYS A 240 13.69 32.73 9.36
N PRO A 241 13.62 33.71 10.29
CA PRO A 241 13.44 35.12 9.95
C PRO A 241 14.54 35.69 9.03
N ASP A 242 15.75 35.13 9.09
CA ASP A 242 16.88 35.50 8.23
C ASP A 242 16.78 34.86 6.82
N GLY A 243 15.76 34.09 6.55
CA GLY A 243 15.53 33.41 5.29
C GLY A 243 16.21 32.04 5.15
N GLU A 244 17.06 31.64 6.10
CA GLU A 244 17.67 30.31 6.09
C GLU A 244 16.62 29.23 6.31
N VAL A 245 16.68 28.14 5.55
CA VAL A 245 15.82 26.96 5.72
C VAL A 245 16.61 25.87 6.42
N LYS A 246 16.11 25.42 7.55
CA LYS A 246 16.58 24.23 8.26
C LYS A 246 15.59 23.09 8.07
N TYR A 247 16.10 21.90 7.82
CA TYR A 247 15.31 20.67 7.79
C TYR A 247 15.51 19.90 9.09
N ILE A 248 14.41 19.48 9.69
CA ILE A 248 14.34 18.70 10.93
C ILE A 248 13.38 17.52 10.77
#